data_1716eb62f0b454d68fd89ed8d259f45f
#
_entry.id   1716eb62f0b454d68fd89ed8d259f45f
#
_cell.length_a   1.000
_cell.length_b   1.000
_cell.length_c   1.000
_cell.angle_alpha   90.00
_cell.angle_beta   90.00
_cell.angle_gamma   90.00
#
_symmetry.space_group_name_H-M   'P 1'
#
loop_
_entity.id
_entity.type
_entity.pdbx_description
1 polymer ?
#
loop_
_entity_poly.entity_id
_entity_poly.type
_entity_poly.pdbx_seq_one_letter_code
_entity_poly.pdbx_strand_id
1 'polypeptide(L)'
;MTNQLTDKFNRKINYLRLSVTDRCDFRCLYCMSEKMTFLPRKELLTLEELQRVGEIFISLGVNKIRITGGEPLVRKDIDQLFNALSQNAHLKELTLTTNASQLKSKAPMLLESGVKRINISLDSLDKDNFKKITRTGDLDQILENIRFASGLGFEKIKLNSVLMKGTNDHEIFS
;
A
#
# COMPACT_ATOMS: atom_id res chain seq x y z
N MET A 1 31.27 -9.23 5.26
CA MET A 1 31.01 -8.52 3.97
C MET A 1 29.50 -8.63 3.73
N THR A 2 28.78 -7.53 3.78
CA THR A 2 27.34 -7.54 3.49
C THR A 2 27.20 -7.74 1.98
N ASN A 3 26.62 -8.85 1.55
CA ASN A 3 26.24 -9.10 0.15
C ASN A 3 25.13 -8.10 -0.23
N GLN A 4 25.53 -6.89 -0.60
CA GLN A 4 24.58 -5.85 -1.00
C GLN A 4 24.09 -6.12 -2.42
N LEU A 5 22.78 -6.16 -2.60
CA LEU A 5 22.16 -6.30 -3.92
C LEU A 5 22.56 -5.14 -4.82
N THR A 6 23.14 -5.46 -5.96
CA THR A 6 23.59 -4.48 -6.95
C THR A 6 23.17 -4.96 -8.34
N ASP A 7 22.65 -4.07 -9.17
CA ASP A 7 22.30 -4.40 -10.54
C ASP A 7 23.51 -4.33 -11.48
N LYS A 8 23.30 -4.69 -12.75
CA LYS A 8 24.35 -4.67 -13.79
C LYS A 8 24.91 -3.26 -14.10
N PHE A 9 24.27 -2.20 -13.61
CA PHE A 9 24.72 -0.81 -13.73
C PHE A 9 25.34 -0.28 -12.45
N ASN A 10 25.68 -1.15 -11.51
CA ASN A 10 26.28 -0.82 -10.21
C ASN A 10 25.37 0.01 -9.28
N ARG A 11 24.05 -0.02 -9.51
CA ARG A 11 23.08 0.66 -8.63
C ARG A 11 22.71 -0.27 -7.48
N LYS A 12 22.78 0.27 -6.26
CA LYS A 12 22.40 -0.45 -5.04
C LYS A 12 20.88 -0.57 -4.96
N ILE A 13 20.38 -1.80 -4.79
CA ILE A 13 18.96 -2.07 -4.59
C ILE A 13 18.70 -2.01 -3.09
N ASN A 14 18.06 -0.94 -2.64
CA ASN A 14 17.77 -0.66 -1.24
C ASN A 14 16.29 -0.53 -0.92
N TYR A 15 15.41 -0.77 -1.90
CA TYR A 15 13.97 -0.63 -1.79
C TYR A 15 13.25 -1.88 -2.28
N LEU A 16 12.34 -2.41 -1.45
CA LEU A 16 11.47 -3.54 -1.75
C LEU A 16 10.00 -3.11 -1.76
N ARG A 17 9.25 -3.55 -2.76
CA ARG A 17 7.78 -3.55 -2.72
C ARG A 17 7.33 -4.97 -2.42
N LEU A 18 6.67 -5.15 -1.28
CA LEU A 18 6.19 -6.45 -0.80
C LEU A 18 4.67 -6.52 -0.94
N SER A 19 4.21 -7.33 -1.89
CA SER A 19 2.78 -7.59 -2.09
C SER A 19 2.32 -8.64 -1.07
N VAL A 20 1.31 -8.31 -0.28
CA VAL A 20 0.85 -9.16 0.82
C VAL A 20 -0.45 -9.90 0.52
N THR A 21 -1.18 -9.51 -0.52
CA THR A 21 -2.44 -10.13 -0.92
C THR A 21 -2.79 -9.76 -2.37
N ASP A 22 -3.51 -10.63 -3.04
CA ASP A 22 -4.16 -10.35 -4.32
C ASP A 22 -5.56 -9.73 -4.15
N ARG A 23 -6.12 -9.77 -2.91
CA ARG A 23 -7.46 -9.28 -2.61
C ARG A 23 -7.49 -7.76 -2.50
N CYS A 24 -8.56 -7.19 -3.03
CA CYS A 24 -8.89 -5.77 -2.91
C CYS A 24 -10.41 -5.65 -2.74
N ASP A 25 -10.86 -4.66 -2.03
CA ASP A 25 -12.27 -4.30 -1.90
C ASP A 25 -12.75 -3.37 -3.02
N PHE A 26 -11.83 -2.77 -3.79
CA PHE A 26 -12.14 -2.07 -5.05
C PHE A 26 -11.99 -2.98 -6.27
N ARG A 27 -12.62 -2.58 -7.38
CA ARG A 27 -12.56 -3.24 -8.70
C ARG A 27 -12.24 -2.23 -9.78
N CYS A 28 -11.14 -1.48 -9.59
CA CYS A 28 -10.77 -0.40 -10.50
C CYS A 28 -10.66 -0.89 -11.94
N LEU A 29 -11.21 -0.10 -12.87
CA LEU A 29 -11.36 -0.43 -14.31
C LEU A 29 -10.06 -0.89 -14.96
N TYR A 30 -8.95 -0.26 -14.60
CA TYR A 30 -7.63 -0.51 -15.18
C TYR A 30 -6.82 -1.60 -14.42
N CYS A 31 -7.32 -2.08 -13.27
CA CYS A 31 -6.56 -2.96 -12.37
C CYS A 31 -7.12 -4.38 -12.30
N MET A 32 -8.41 -4.52 -12.04
CA MET A 32 -9.04 -5.83 -11.81
C MET A 32 -10.34 -5.96 -12.59
N SER A 33 -10.59 -7.15 -13.08
CA SER A 33 -11.90 -7.47 -13.65
C SER A 33 -12.98 -7.45 -12.57
N GLU A 34 -14.22 -7.17 -12.97
CA GLU A 34 -15.36 -7.14 -12.04
C GLU A 34 -15.56 -8.49 -11.35
N LYS A 35 -15.44 -9.58 -12.14
CA LYS A 35 -15.50 -10.95 -11.66
C LYS A 35 -14.09 -11.53 -11.51
N MET A 36 -13.35 -11.01 -10.51
CA MET A 36 -11.99 -11.46 -10.22
C MET A 36 -12.02 -12.78 -9.45
N THR A 37 -11.26 -13.76 -9.92
CA THR A 37 -10.96 -14.99 -9.17
C THR A 37 -9.65 -14.78 -8.41
N PHE A 38 -9.69 -14.86 -7.10
CA PHE A 38 -8.53 -14.73 -6.23
C PHE A 38 -7.89 -16.10 -5.97
N LEU A 39 -6.61 -16.10 -5.68
CA LEU A 39 -5.91 -17.31 -5.27
C LEU A 39 -6.52 -17.89 -3.99
N PRO A 40 -6.58 -19.21 -3.86
CA PRO A 40 -6.91 -19.86 -2.61
C PRO A 40 -5.97 -19.36 -1.48
N ARG A 41 -6.51 -19.19 -0.27
CA ARG A 41 -5.70 -18.67 0.86
C ARG A 41 -4.43 -19.47 1.12
N LYS A 42 -4.46 -20.79 0.88
CA LYS A 42 -3.31 -21.69 1.06
C LYS A 42 -2.18 -21.46 0.05
N GLU A 43 -2.43 -20.73 -1.04
CA GLU A 43 -1.43 -20.39 -2.06
C GLU A 43 -0.83 -18.99 -1.83
N LEU A 44 -1.37 -18.24 -0.86
CA LEU A 44 -0.77 -16.98 -0.42
C LEU A 44 0.24 -17.26 0.69
N LEU A 45 1.37 -16.56 0.66
CA LEU A 45 2.34 -16.60 1.76
C LEU A 45 1.68 -16.20 3.08
N THR A 46 2.02 -16.87 4.16
CA THR A 46 1.61 -16.48 5.52
C THR A 46 2.27 -15.15 5.92
N LEU A 47 1.85 -14.55 7.03
CA LEU A 47 2.48 -13.31 7.51
C LEU A 47 3.91 -13.56 7.97
N GLU A 48 4.18 -14.72 8.56
CA GLU A 48 5.51 -15.17 8.99
C GLU A 48 6.45 -15.39 7.79
N GLU A 49 5.94 -15.98 6.71
CA GLU A 49 6.70 -16.14 5.47
C GLU A 49 7.01 -14.79 4.82
N LEU A 50 6.04 -13.86 4.80
CA LEU A 50 6.25 -12.49 4.31
C LEU A 50 7.24 -11.71 5.18
N GLN A 51 7.19 -11.86 6.51
CA GLN A 51 8.18 -11.33 7.42
C GLN A 51 9.57 -11.86 7.08
N ARG A 52 9.71 -13.18 6.95
CA ARG A 52 10.99 -13.81 6.60
C ARG A 52 11.54 -13.30 5.27
N VAL A 53 10.70 -13.15 4.25
CA VAL A 53 11.08 -12.53 2.96
C VAL A 53 11.60 -11.11 3.19
N GLY A 54 10.88 -10.29 3.94
CA GLY A 54 11.30 -8.93 4.28
C GLY A 54 12.67 -8.90 4.99
N GLU A 55 12.87 -9.74 6.00
CA GLU A 55 14.12 -9.84 6.77
C GLU A 55 15.31 -10.28 5.90
N ILE A 56 15.11 -11.24 4.99
CA ILE A 56 16.14 -11.65 4.04
C ILE A 56 16.55 -10.46 3.17
N PHE A 57 15.61 -9.71 2.61
CA PHE A 57 15.94 -8.55 1.80
C PHE A 57 16.63 -7.45 2.62
N ILE A 58 16.24 -7.26 3.89
CA ILE A 58 16.93 -6.32 4.79
C ILE A 58 18.38 -6.77 5.01
N SER A 59 18.65 -8.06 5.23
CA SER A 59 20.00 -8.58 5.40
C SER A 59 20.87 -8.42 4.14
N LEU A 60 20.24 -8.31 2.95
CA LEU A 60 20.87 -8.03 1.67
C LEU A 60 21.02 -6.52 1.37
N GLY A 61 20.72 -5.64 2.33
CA GLY A 61 20.94 -4.20 2.23
C GLY A 61 19.71 -3.37 1.84
N VAL A 62 18.53 -3.99 1.73
CA VAL A 62 17.27 -3.23 1.61
C VAL A 62 16.99 -2.54 2.94
N ASN A 63 16.73 -1.24 2.90
CA ASN A 63 16.44 -0.44 4.09
C ASN A 63 15.11 0.31 4.00
N LYS A 64 14.36 0.08 2.92
CA LYS A 64 13.02 0.62 2.70
C LYS A 64 12.11 -0.48 2.19
N ILE A 65 11.00 -0.72 2.89
CA ILE A 65 9.95 -1.65 2.46
C ILE A 65 8.65 -0.89 2.29
N ARG A 66 7.97 -1.15 1.17
CA ARG A 66 6.60 -0.71 0.92
C ARG A 66 5.68 -1.90 0.88
N ILE A 67 4.76 -1.95 1.82
CA ILE A 67 3.69 -2.93 1.83
C ILE A 67 2.64 -2.50 0.79
N THR A 68 2.26 -3.46 -0.04
CA THR A 68 1.28 -3.29 -1.12
C THR A 68 0.51 -4.59 -1.34
N GLY A 69 -0.22 -4.72 -2.45
CA GLY A 69 -0.97 -5.92 -2.80
C GLY A 69 -2.09 -5.56 -3.76
N GLY A 70 -3.24 -6.19 -3.64
CA GLY A 70 -4.50 -5.58 -4.00
C GLY A 70 -4.73 -4.39 -3.05
N GLU A 71 -5.49 -4.60 -1.97
CA GLU A 71 -5.50 -3.64 -0.84
C GLU A 71 -4.88 -4.32 0.40
N PRO A 72 -3.70 -3.88 0.85
CA PRO A 72 -3.01 -4.55 1.95
C PRO A 72 -3.78 -4.50 3.28
N LEU A 73 -4.55 -3.44 3.53
CA LEU A 73 -5.27 -3.27 4.79
C LEU A 73 -6.51 -4.17 4.92
N VAL A 74 -6.96 -4.84 3.86
CA VAL A 74 -8.01 -5.87 3.96
C VAL A 74 -7.47 -7.24 4.39
N ARG A 75 -6.13 -7.41 4.39
CA ARG A 75 -5.53 -8.66 4.86
C ARG A 75 -5.72 -8.76 6.38
N LYS A 76 -6.30 -9.89 6.80
CA LYS A 76 -6.49 -10.18 8.22
C LYS A 76 -5.14 -10.19 8.95
N ASP A 77 -5.12 -9.63 10.15
CA ASP A 77 -3.97 -9.61 11.06
C ASP A 77 -2.69 -8.97 10.46
N ILE A 78 -2.84 -8.08 9.46
CA ILE A 78 -1.72 -7.42 8.77
C ILE A 78 -0.84 -6.59 9.72
N ASP A 79 -1.38 -6.15 10.85
CA ASP A 79 -0.68 -5.46 11.94
C ASP A 79 0.51 -6.27 12.47
N GLN A 80 0.42 -7.60 12.52
CA GLN A 80 1.52 -8.47 12.92
C GLN A 80 2.75 -8.29 12.01
N LEU A 81 2.54 -8.20 10.69
CA LEU A 81 3.63 -8.00 9.74
C LEU A 81 4.26 -6.60 9.88
N PHE A 82 3.45 -5.55 10.05
CA PHE A 82 3.97 -4.20 10.28
C PHE A 82 4.79 -4.14 11.55
N ASN A 83 4.27 -4.68 12.66
CA ASN A 83 4.98 -4.72 13.93
C ASN A 83 6.28 -5.52 13.84
N ALA A 84 6.26 -6.70 13.23
CA ALA A 84 7.44 -7.53 13.09
C ALA A 84 8.55 -6.86 12.25
N LEU A 85 8.21 -6.30 11.09
CA LEU A 85 9.19 -5.63 10.24
C LEU A 85 9.75 -4.36 10.87
N SER A 86 8.94 -3.61 11.63
CA SER A 86 9.37 -2.38 12.27
C SER A 86 10.41 -2.58 13.38
N GLN A 87 10.47 -3.77 13.97
CA GLN A 87 11.48 -4.10 14.99
C GLN A 87 12.89 -4.28 14.41
N ASN A 88 13.04 -4.39 13.10
CA ASN A 88 14.35 -4.59 12.50
C ASN A 88 15.13 -3.27 12.41
N ALA A 89 16.20 -3.15 13.20
CA ALA A 89 17.01 -1.93 13.31
C ALA A 89 17.66 -1.47 11.98
N HIS A 90 17.80 -2.35 11.00
CA HIS A 90 18.35 -2.03 9.68
C HIS A 90 17.29 -1.49 8.71
N LEU A 91 15.99 -1.65 9.02
CA LEU A 91 14.90 -1.06 8.24
C LEU A 91 14.73 0.41 8.61
N LYS A 92 15.02 1.32 7.68
CA LYS A 92 14.94 2.76 7.91
C LYS A 92 13.55 3.34 7.60
N GLU A 93 12.85 2.74 6.65
CA GLU A 93 11.53 3.22 6.22
C GLU A 93 10.58 2.05 5.93
N LEU A 94 9.50 1.99 6.69
CA LEU A 94 8.36 1.13 6.42
C LEU A 94 7.20 2.02 5.95
N THR A 95 6.64 1.71 4.78
CA THR A 95 5.60 2.53 4.15
C THR A 95 4.54 1.64 3.51
N LEU A 96 3.44 2.26 3.11
CA LEU A 96 2.23 1.60 2.62
C LEU A 96 1.73 2.27 1.34
N THR A 97 1.14 1.47 0.44
CA THR A 97 0.23 1.97 -0.61
C THR A 97 -1.15 1.37 -0.35
N THR A 98 -2.17 2.21 -0.29
CA THR A 98 -3.55 1.82 0.05
C THR A 98 -4.57 2.63 -0.75
N ASN A 99 -5.76 2.08 -0.93
CA ASN A 99 -6.94 2.79 -1.45
C ASN A 99 -7.68 3.60 -0.35
N ALA A 100 -7.16 3.55 0.88
CA ALA A 100 -7.69 4.22 2.07
C ALA A 100 -9.07 3.75 2.58
N SER A 101 -9.66 2.69 2.04
CA SER A 101 -10.97 2.19 2.50
C SER A 101 -10.98 1.80 3.99
N GLN A 102 -9.87 1.21 4.47
CA GLN A 102 -9.69 0.78 5.84
C GLN A 102 -8.80 1.73 6.66
N LEU A 103 -8.41 2.87 6.09
CA LEU A 103 -7.36 3.72 6.67
C LEU A 103 -7.77 4.28 8.05
N LYS A 104 -9.01 4.75 8.22
CA LYS A 104 -9.49 5.31 9.50
C LYS A 104 -9.31 4.33 10.65
N SER A 105 -9.66 3.06 10.46
CA SER A 105 -9.56 2.02 11.48
C SER A 105 -8.13 1.53 11.72
N LYS A 106 -7.25 1.63 10.71
CA LYS A 106 -5.88 1.09 10.77
C LYS A 106 -4.79 2.13 11.01
N ALA A 107 -5.07 3.42 10.83
CA ALA A 107 -4.08 4.49 10.93
C ALA A 107 -3.38 4.55 12.30
N PRO A 108 -4.05 4.41 13.46
CA PRO A 108 -3.38 4.38 14.75
C PRO A 108 -2.32 3.26 14.83
N MET A 109 -2.70 2.03 14.47
CA MET A 109 -1.80 0.88 14.45
C MET A 109 -0.60 1.09 13.51
N LEU A 110 -0.83 1.69 12.33
CA LEU A 110 0.25 1.99 11.39
C LEU A 110 1.29 2.95 12.00
N LEU A 111 0.83 3.99 12.71
CA LEU A 111 1.72 4.92 13.40
C LEU A 111 2.48 4.26 14.54
N GLU A 112 1.82 3.45 15.36
CA GLU A 112 2.43 2.67 16.44
C GLU A 112 3.50 1.72 15.91
N SER A 113 3.28 1.13 14.72
CA SER A 113 4.26 0.32 14.01
C SER A 113 5.35 1.13 13.28
N GLY A 114 5.45 2.44 13.52
CA GLY A 114 6.48 3.29 12.93
C GLY A 114 6.29 3.63 11.45
N VAL A 115 5.13 3.39 10.87
CA VAL A 115 4.80 3.84 9.50
C VAL A 115 4.54 5.33 9.54
N LYS A 116 5.49 6.11 9.00
CA LYS A 116 5.41 7.57 9.01
C LYS A 116 4.89 8.17 7.71
N ARG A 117 4.92 7.39 6.63
CA ARG A 117 4.62 7.86 5.27
C ARG A 117 3.72 6.86 4.57
N ILE A 118 2.62 7.35 4.00
CA ILE A 118 1.66 6.53 3.25
C ILE A 118 1.41 7.11 1.86
N ASN A 119 1.18 6.22 0.91
CA ASN A 119 0.70 6.58 -0.42
C ASN A 119 -0.75 6.13 -0.55
N ILE A 120 -1.62 7.02 -0.95
CA ILE A 120 -3.04 6.75 -1.14
C ILE A 120 -3.35 6.84 -2.63
N SER A 121 -4.01 5.81 -3.15
CA SER A 121 -4.54 5.82 -4.51
C SER A 121 -5.89 6.52 -4.52
N LEU A 122 -5.99 7.64 -5.26
CA LEU A 122 -7.20 8.44 -5.38
C LEU A 122 -7.27 9.01 -6.80
N ASP A 123 -8.13 8.44 -7.64
CA ASP A 123 -8.13 8.69 -9.08
C ASP A 123 -9.07 9.82 -9.51
N SER A 124 -10.00 10.24 -8.64
CA SER A 124 -10.98 11.29 -8.94
C SER A 124 -11.49 11.94 -7.66
N LEU A 125 -11.82 13.22 -7.73
CA LEU A 125 -12.56 13.97 -6.70
C LEU A 125 -14.03 14.18 -7.08
N ASP A 126 -14.45 13.77 -8.25
CA ASP A 126 -15.84 13.67 -8.66
C ASP A 126 -16.43 12.32 -8.22
N LYS A 127 -17.60 12.35 -7.53
CA LYS A 127 -18.21 11.15 -6.92
C LYS A 127 -18.61 10.11 -7.96
N ASP A 128 -19.22 10.55 -9.03
CA ASP A 128 -19.74 9.66 -10.08
C ASP A 128 -18.57 9.03 -10.85
N ASN A 129 -17.55 9.84 -11.13
CA ASN A 129 -16.35 9.38 -11.79
C ASN A 129 -15.53 8.44 -10.90
N PHE A 130 -15.36 8.76 -9.62
CA PHE A 130 -14.73 7.88 -8.64
C PHE A 130 -15.46 6.53 -8.55
N LYS A 131 -16.80 6.56 -8.46
CA LYS A 131 -17.62 5.35 -8.43
C LYS A 131 -17.49 4.54 -9.70
N LYS A 132 -17.48 5.19 -10.85
CA LYS A 132 -17.27 4.56 -12.16
C LYS A 132 -15.89 3.88 -12.23
N ILE A 133 -14.84 4.57 -11.80
CA ILE A 133 -13.47 4.04 -11.85
C ILE A 133 -13.29 2.87 -10.88
N THR A 134 -13.72 3.01 -9.63
CA THR A 134 -13.48 2.01 -8.57
C THR A 134 -14.53 0.91 -8.50
N ARG A 135 -15.72 1.13 -9.09
CA ARG A 135 -16.93 0.32 -9.07
C ARG A 135 -17.56 0.15 -7.68
N THR A 136 -16.78 -0.07 -6.66
CA THR A 136 -17.23 -0.37 -5.29
C THR A 136 -16.94 0.73 -4.27
N GLY A 137 -16.03 1.67 -4.60
CA GLY A 137 -15.60 2.72 -3.68
C GLY A 137 -16.68 3.76 -3.39
N ASP A 138 -16.54 4.43 -2.25
CA ASP A 138 -17.31 5.58 -1.80
C ASP A 138 -16.35 6.75 -1.53
N LEU A 139 -16.42 7.81 -2.35
CA LEU A 139 -15.48 8.93 -2.27
C LEU A 139 -15.57 9.67 -0.94
N ASP A 140 -16.79 9.90 -0.41
CA ASP A 140 -16.95 10.63 0.85
C ASP A 140 -16.29 9.91 2.01
N GLN A 141 -16.44 8.57 2.07
CA GLN A 141 -15.77 7.73 3.05
C GLN A 141 -14.25 7.81 2.90
N ILE A 142 -13.73 7.75 1.67
CA ILE A 142 -12.28 7.83 1.44
C ILE A 142 -11.73 9.18 1.87
N LEU A 143 -12.39 10.27 1.52
CA LEU A 143 -11.98 11.62 1.92
C LEU A 143 -12.04 11.81 3.44
N GLU A 144 -13.06 11.26 4.11
CA GLU A 144 -13.14 11.25 5.58
C GLU A 144 -11.96 10.50 6.20
N ASN A 145 -11.65 9.30 5.68
CA ASN A 145 -10.54 8.48 6.15
C ASN A 145 -9.19 9.20 5.97
N ILE A 146 -9.01 9.89 4.84
CA ILE A 146 -7.80 10.69 4.57
C ILE A 146 -7.69 11.87 5.54
N ARG A 147 -8.78 12.62 5.76
CA ARG A 147 -8.80 13.74 6.71
C ARG A 147 -8.47 13.26 8.13
N PHE A 148 -9.07 12.15 8.56
CA PHE A 148 -8.77 11.56 9.85
C PHE A 148 -7.28 11.21 9.97
N ALA A 149 -6.72 10.48 9.01
CA ALA A 149 -5.31 10.13 9.01
C ALA A 149 -4.38 11.36 9.00
N SER A 150 -4.75 12.42 8.27
CA SER A 150 -3.98 13.68 8.23
C SER A 150 -3.87 14.35 9.59
N GLY A 151 -4.85 14.16 10.48
CA GLY A 151 -4.84 14.69 11.84
C GLY A 151 -4.03 13.86 12.85
N LEU A 152 -3.59 12.65 12.49
CA LEU A 152 -2.93 11.72 13.42
C LEU A 152 -1.41 11.88 13.53
N GLY A 153 -0.76 12.63 12.63
CA GLY A 153 0.69 12.89 12.71
C GLY A 153 1.56 12.04 11.78
N PHE A 154 1.03 11.52 10.68
CA PHE A 154 1.89 11.00 9.60
C PHE A 154 2.79 12.11 9.05
N GLU A 155 4.09 11.81 8.90
CA GLU A 155 5.04 12.79 8.36
C GLU A 155 4.72 13.18 6.91
N LYS A 156 4.15 12.24 6.14
CA LYS A 156 3.77 12.47 4.75
C LYS A 156 2.65 11.56 4.29
N ILE A 157 1.59 12.16 3.77
CA ILE A 157 0.55 11.50 3.00
C ILE A 157 0.71 11.96 1.55
N LYS A 158 0.87 11.00 0.64
CA LYS A 158 0.99 11.26 -0.80
C LYS A 158 -0.21 10.68 -1.52
N LEU A 159 -0.88 11.49 -2.32
CA LEU A 159 -1.91 11.02 -3.25
C LEU A 159 -1.26 10.63 -4.58
N ASN A 160 -1.68 9.51 -5.13
CA ASN A 160 -1.32 9.04 -6.46
C ASN A 160 -2.61 8.83 -7.26
N SER A 161 -2.66 9.38 -8.46
CA SER A 161 -3.78 9.19 -9.39
C SER A 161 -3.28 8.58 -10.68
N VAL A 162 -4.04 7.65 -11.24
CA VAL A 162 -3.86 7.14 -12.59
C VAL A 162 -4.70 7.99 -13.52
N LEU A 163 -4.03 8.77 -14.36
CA LEU A 163 -4.72 9.62 -15.35
C LEU A 163 -5.14 8.78 -16.55
N MET A 164 -6.43 8.84 -16.85
CA MET A 164 -7.07 8.12 -17.95
C MET A 164 -7.73 9.11 -18.89
N LYS A 165 -7.23 9.19 -20.11
CA LYS A 165 -7.75 10.10 -21.15
C LYS A 165 -9.25 9.92 -21.36
N GLY A 166 -10.01 11.02 -21.32
CA GLY A 166 -11.46 11.03 -21.46
C GLY A 166 -12.23 10.50 -20.26
N THR A 167 -11.54 10.24 -19.14
CA THR A 167 -12.16 9.74 -17.90
C THR A 167 -11.97 10.74 -16.75
N ASN A 168 -10.73 10.99 -16.33
CA ASN A 168 -10.39 11.88 -15.22
C ASN A 168 -9.26 12.89 -15.55
N ASP A 169 -8.80 12.94 -16.80
CA ASP A 169 -7.75 13.86 -17.24
C ASP A 169 -8.16 15.33 -17.16
N HIS A 170 -9.46 15.64 -17.21
CA HIS A 170 -10.01 16.99 -17.02
C HIS A 170 -9.91 17.48 -15.56
N GLU A 171 -9.69 16.58 -14.58
CA GLU A 171 -9.58 16.92 -13.16
C GLU A 171 -8.17 17.38 -12.75
N ILE A 172 -7.18 17.37 -13.66
CA ILE A 172 -5.76 17.70 -13.32
C ILE A 172 -5.60 19.13 -12.79
N PHE A 173 -6.45 20.04 -13.24
CA PHE A 173 -6.36 21.47 -12.94
C PHE A 173 -7.53 22.00 -12.10
N SER A 174 -8.34 21.12 -11.53
CA SER A 174 -9.50 21.45 -10.69
C SER A 174 -9.18 21.51 -9.21
#